data_e8c886d351e6273d537d1885dcf467ae
#
_entry.id   e8c886d351e6273d537d1885dcf467ae
#
_cell.length_a   1.000
_cell.length_b   1.000
_cell.length_c   1.000
_cell.angle_alpha   90.00
_cell.angle_beta   90.00
_cell.angle_gamma   90.00
#
_symmetry.space_group_name_H-M   'P 1'
#
loop_
_entity.id
_entity.type
_entity.pdbx_description
1 polymer ?
#
loop_
_entity_poly.entity_id
_entity_poly.type
_entity_poly.pdbx_seq_one_letter_code
_entity_poly.pdbx_strand_id
1 'polypeptide(L)'
;MTTTTKKTAEETTRENARDIEAILDFIGMEMRARMEEWESNGLDWGCAGSTGHWKTSLKEVLISVMGAYDESEADRMIEEALDDAKA
;
A
#
# COMPACT_ATOMS: atom_id res chain seq x y z
N MET A 1 -38.09 8.65 15.04
CA MET A 1 -37.25 7.60 15.34
C MET A 1 -36.17 7.38 14.34
N THR A 2 -35.11 7.32 14.83
CA THR A 2 -34.00 7.26 13.98
C THR A 2 -33.58 5.88 13.78
N THR A 3 -33.61 5.49 12.64
CA THR A 3 -33.10 4.22 12.38
C THR A 3 -31.75 4.39 11.87
N THR A 4 -30.89 4.17 12.69
CA THR A 4 -29.56 4.03 12.23
C THR A 4 -29.50 2.69 11.60
N THR A 5 -29.49 2.67 10.36
CA THR A 5 -29.33 1.44 9.65
C THR A 5 -27.91 1.00 9.85
N LYS A 6 -27.71 -0.04 10.55
CA LYS A 6 -26.39 -0.61 10.69
C LYS A 6 -26.00 -1.23 9.37
N LYS A 7 -24.83 -0.90 8.89
CA LYS A 7 -24.31 -1.52 7.69
C LYS A 7 -24.07 -2.98 7.97
N THR A 8 -24.33 -3.81 7.00
CA THR A 8 -24.04 -5.22 7.09
C THR A 8 -22.53 -5.44 6.99
N ALA A 9 -22.08 -6.60 7.39
CA ALA A 9 -20.67 -6.96 7.22
C ALA A 9 -20.27 -6.91 5.75
N GLU A 10 -21.17 -7.33 4.86
CA GLU A 10 -20.92 -7.28 3.43
C GLU A 10 -20.72 -5.84 2.94
N GLU A 11 -21.62 -4.95 3.31
CA GLU A 11 -21.54 -3.55 2.91
C GLU A 11 -20.28 -2.89 3.42
N THR A 12 -19.93 -3.15 4.67
CA THR A 12 -18.74 -2.59 5.29
C THR A 12 -17.49 -3.11 4.58
N THR A 13 -17.46 -4.39 4.27
CA THR A 13 -16.32 -4.99 3.57
C THR A 13 -16.11 -4.36 2.20
N ARG A 14 -17.18 -4.18 1.45
CA ARG A 14 -17.10 -3.58 0.12
C ARG A 14 -16.64 -2.12 0.18
N GLU A 15 -17.17 -1.39 1.14
CA GLU A 15 -16.78 -0.01 1.36
C GLU A 15 -15.30 0.11 1.71
N ASN A 16 -14.84 -0.74 2.64
CA ASN A 16 -13.43 -0.75 3.02
C ASN A 16 -12.53 -1.10 1.83
N ALA A 17 -12.91 -2.07 1.03
CA ALA A 17 -12.11 -2.46 -0.13
C ALA A 17 -11.99 -1.30 -1.13
N ARG A 18 -13.09 -0.59 -1.36
CA ARG A 18 -13.10 0.57 -2.25
C ARG A 18 -12.22 1.69 -1.71
N ASP A 19 -12.30 1.93 -0.40
CA ASP A 19 -11.48 2.94 0.26
C ASP A 19 -9.99 2.59 0.18
N ILE A 20 -9.66 1.33 0.35
CA ILE A 20 -8.28 0.87 0.25
C ILE A 20 -7.73 1.14 -1.15
N GLU A 21 -8.50 0.82 -2.19
CA GLU A 21 -8.07 1.09 -3.55
C GLU A 21 -7.85 2.57 -3.80
N ALA A 22 -8.72 3.41 -3.28
CA ALA A 22 -8.58 4.86 -3.41
C ALA A 22 -7.34 5.35 -2.67
N ILE A 23 -7.09 4.82 -1.48
CA ILE A 23 -5.90 5.18 -0.70
C ILE A 23 -4.63 4.77 -1.43
N LEU A 24 -4.62 3.59 -2.03
CA LEU A 24 -3.45 3.12 -2.79
C LEU A 24 -3.13 4.03 -3.97
N ASP A 25 -4.16 4.46 -4.70
CA ASP A 25 -4.00 5.40 -5.80
C ASP A 25 -3.44 6.73 -5.29
N PHE A 26 -3.96 7.20 -4.18
CA PHE A 26 -3.53 8.45 -3.57
C PHE A 26 -2.08 8.38 -3.11
N ILE A 27 -1.70 7.24 -2.51
CA ILE A 27 -0.31 7.00 -2.10
C ILE A 27 0.62 7.11 -3.30
N GLY A 28 0.23 6.51 -4.44
CA GLY A 28 1.03 6.59 -5.67
C GLY A 28 1.23 8.03 -6.14
N MET A 29 0.18 8.83 -6.12
CA MET A 29 0.24 10.22 -6.52
C MET A 29 1.13 11.04 -5.59
N GLU A 30 0.95 10.86 -4.29
CA GLU A 30 1.73 11.59 -3.29
C GLU A 30 3.19 11.18 -3.31
N MET A 31 3.45 9.91 -3.55
CA MET A 31 4.82 9.41 -3.66
C MET A 31 5.55 10.08 -4.83
N ARG A 32 4.89 10.18 -5.97
CA ARG A 32 5.49 10.83 -7.14
C ARG A 32 5.78 12.30 -6.86
N ALA A 33 4.86 12.99 -6.18
CA ALA A 33 5.05 14.39 -5.80
C ALA A 33 6.24 14.56 -4.85
N ARG A 34 6.37 13.64 -3.89
CA ARG A 34 7.50 13.67 -2.95
C ARG A 34 8.81 13.42 -3.67
N MET A 35 8.83 12.48 -4.59
CA MET A 35 10.04 12.17 -5.34
C MET A 35 10.50 13.36 -6.17
N GLU A 36 9.58 14.05 -6.83
CA GLU A 36 9.92 15.25 -7.58
C GLU A 36 10.53 16.33 -6.71
N GLU A 37 9.93 16.55 -5.53
CA GLU A 37 10.41 17.54 -4.58
C GLU A 37 11.82 17.17 -4.07
N TRP A 38 12.00 15.91 -3.70
CA TRP A 38 13.27 15.43 -3.18
C TRP A 38 14.37 15.41 -4.23
N GLU A 39 14.04 15.09 -5.46
CA GLU A 39 15.04 15.09 -6.54
C GLU A 39 15.60 16.48 -6.77
N SER A 40 14.78 17.51 -6.61
CA SER A 40 15.24 18.90 -6.71
C SER A 40 16.18 19.29 -5.58
N ASN A 41 15.99 18.72 -4.40
CA ASN A 41 16.76 19.05 -3.19
C ASN A 41 17.89 18.08 -2.89
N GLY A 42 17.97 16.99 -3.63
CA GLY A 42 18.93 15.93 -3.40
C GLY A 42 18.36 14.81 -2.53
N LEU A 43 18.54 13.61 -2.98
CA LEU A 43 18.09 12.43 -2.24
C LEU A 43 19.14 12.07 -1.20
N ASP A 44 18.71 11.86 0.01
CA ASP A 44 19.62 11.52 1.11
C ASP A 44 19.13 10.29 1.87
N TRP A 45 19.86 9.92 2.92
CA TRP A 45 19.50 8.75 3.73
C TRP A 45 18.20 8.93 4.50
N GLY A 46 17.80 10.16 4.78
CA GLY A 46 16.49 10.45 5.38
C GLY A 46 15.37 10.05 4.44
N CYS A 47 15.51 10.38 3.17
CA CYS A 47 14.53 9.98 2.14
C CYS A 47 14.50 8.46 1.99
N ALA A 48 15.67 7.84 1.95
CA ALA A 48 15.79 6.39 1.86
C ALA A 48 15.12 5.69 3.05
N GLY A 49 15.33 6.24 4.25
CA GLY A 49 14.72 5.69 5.45
C GLY A 49 13.21 5.79 5.43
N SER A 50 12.67 6.94 5.03
CA SER A 50 11.23 7.14 4.96
C SER A 50 10.57 6.22 3.93
N THR A 51 11.14 6.16 2.73
CA THR A 51 10.58 5.30 1.68
C THR A 51 10.71 3.83 2.04
N GLY A 52 11.80 3.44 2.67
CA GLY A 52 11.98 2.06 3.16
C GLY A 52 10.94 1.67 4.19
N HIS A 53 10.64 2.57 5.11
CA HIS A 53 9.60 2.34 6.11
C HIS A 53 8.22 2.17 5.45
N TRP A 54 7.88 3.05 4.52
CA TRP A 54 6.61 2.97 3.82
C TRP A 54 6.50 1.69 3.00
N LYS A 55 7.58 1.32 2.32
CA LYS A 55 7.63 0.09 1.53
C LYS A 55 7.39 -1.13 2.42
N THR A 56 8.06 -1.19 3.57
CA THR A 56 7.90 -2.29 4.52
C THR A 56 6.47 -2.38 5.03
N SER A 57 5.87 -1.24 5.38
CA SER A 57 4.50 -1.19 5.86
C SER A 57 3.51 -1.69 4.80
N LEU A 58 3.71 -1.27 3.55
CA LEU A 58 2.85 -1.71 2.45
C LEU A 58 3.02 -3.20 2.17
N LYS A 59 4.25 -3.72 2.27
CA LYS A 59 4.49 -5.16 2.11
C LYS A 59 3.74 -5.96 3.17
N GLU A 60 3.72 -5.47 4.41
CA GLU A 60 2.98 -6.13 5.49
C GLU A 60 1.48 -6.19 5.19
N VAL A 61 0.94 -5.08 4.69
CA VAL A 61 -0.47 -5.04 4.30
C VAL A 61 -0.74 -6.02 3.16
N LEU A 62 0.14 -6.03 2.16
CA LEU A 62 0.01 -6.92 1.02
C LEU A 62 0.04 -8.40 1.44
N ILE A 63 0.96 -8.76 2.32
CA ILE A 63 1.05 -10.13 2.84
C ILE A 63 -0.24 -10.50 3.56
N SER A 64 -0.79 -9.59 4.34
CA SER A 64 -2.06 -9.80 5.02
C SER A 64 -3.21 -10.04 4.02
N VAL A 65 -3.25 -9.25 2.96
CA VAL A 65 -4.27 -9.39 1.91
C VAL A 65 -4.14 -10.74 1.20
N MET A 66 -2.91 -11.18 0.96
CA MET A 66 -2.65 -12.44 0.28
C MET A 66 -3.06 -13.67 1.10
N GLY A 67 -3.05 -13.56 2.40
CA GLY A 67 -3.61 -14.50 3.39
C GLY A 67 -3.54 -16.01 3.19
N ALA A 68 -3.72 -16.46 1.98
CA ALA A 68 -3.75 -17.89 1.67
C ALA A 68 -2.36 -18.48 1.44
N TYR A 69 -1.35 -17.65 1.41
CA TYR A 69 0.04 -18.06 1.16
C TYR A 69 0.82 -18.02 2.45
N ASP A 70 1.83 -18.88 2.59
CA ASP A 70 2.72 -18.72 3.72
C ASP A 70 3.64 -17.53 3.46
N GLU A 71 4.30 -17.09 4.51
CA GLU A 71 5.12 -15.88 4.46
C GLU A 71 6.24 -15.96 3.43
N SER A 72 6.87 -17.12 3.31
CA SER A 72 7.96 -17.33 2.36
C SER A 72 7.49 -17.23 0.92
N GLU A 73 6.33 -17.83 0.62
CA GLU A 73 5.75 -17.74 -0.72
C GLU A 73 5.33 -16.33 -1.06
N ALA A 74 4.71 -15.65 -0.10
CA ALA A 74 4.28 -14.27 -0.29
C ALA A 74 5.48 -13.38 -0.60
N ASP A 75 6.56 -13.51 0.17
CA ASP A 75 7.77 -12.73 -0.05
C ASP A 75 8.34 -12.99 -1.44
N ARG A 76 8.40 -14.24 -1.86
CA ARG A 76 8.93 -14.58 -3.18
C ARG A 76 8.09 -13.95 -4.29
N MET A 77 6.77 -14.04 -4.18
CA MET A 77 5.87 -13.48 -5.18
C MET A 77 6.00 -11.95 -5.25
N ILE A 78 6.14 -11.31 -4.11
CA ILE A 78 6.32 -9.87 -4.04
C ILE A 78 7.64 -9.47 -4.69
N GLU A 79 8.72 -10.18 -4.38
CA GLU A 79 10.04 -9.88 -4.97
C GLU A 79 10.01 -10.06 -6.48
N GLU A 80 9.33 -11.09 -6.98
CA GLU A 80 9.18 -11.28 -8.42
C GLU A 80 8.43 -10.11 -9.06
N ALA A 81 7.36 -9.66 -8.42
CA ALA A 81 6.59 -8.53 -8.92
C ALA A 81 7.41 -7.24 -8.93
N LEU A 82 8.23 -7.04 -7.89
CA LEU A 82 9.10 -5.87 -7.81
C LEU A 82 10.19 -5.92 -8.89
N ASP A 83 10.74 -7.09 -9.16
CA ASP A 83 11.74 -7.25 -10.22
C ASP A 83 11.13 -6.97 -11.58
N ASP A 84 9.91 -7.46 -11.83
CA ASP A 84 9.20 -7.17 -13.08
C ASP A 84 8.95 -5.68 -13.25
N ALA A 85 8.66 -4.97 -12.19
CA ALA A 85 8.43 -3.54 -12.23
C ALA A 85 9.68 -2.74 -12.59
N LYS A 86 10.85 -3.30 -12.35
CA LYS A 86 12.13 -2.66 -12.66
C LYS A 86 12.57 -2.87 -14.11
N ALA A 87 11.96 -3.82 -14.75
CA ALA A 87 12.35 -4.22 -16.11
C ALA A 87 11.97 -3.18 -17.18
#